data_38c3fb95c9a23684ef8b44b755cbec14
#
_entry.id   38c3fb95c9a23684ef8b44b755cbec14
#
_cell.length_a   1.000
_cell.length_b   1.000
_cell.length_c   1.000
_cell.angle_alpha   90.00
_cell.angle_beta   90.00
_cell.angle_gamma   90.00
#
_symmetry.space_group_name_H-M   'P 1'
#
loop_
_entity.id
_entity.type
_entity.pdbx_description
1 polymer ?
#
loop_
_entity_poly.entity_id
_entity_poly.type
_entity_poly.pdbx_seq_one_letter_code
_entity_poly.pdbx_strand_id
1 'polypeptide(L)'
;FTVNQDENDTKKMEVASASIDVSSLGGSSTLAIVPDLQAVTISATTDTSLGKKTLPIVVTDQYGNEYSTSVQVEVTARTKKNAKDFDWDESVIYFMVTDRFFDGNESNNTASGAQTYGKDNAGLYHGGDFAGITQKLDYLEDLGINTIWITPIVENIPGVTVTDTGKEDVPYNAAYHGYWASDFTKLNPTLGTEEEFQTLIDQAHNRGIRIMVDIVVNHAGYDTDFGDMIRSGDDIVSGSDQKDSLSNLPDFRTEDPAVSAQLVKWQTQWVKDFGRSEERRVG
;
A
#
# COMPACT_ATOMS: atom_id res chain seq x y z
N PHE A 1 29.93 -1.50 -5.45
CA PHE A 1 31.36 -1.89 -5.61
C PHE A 1 32.26 -0.82 -5.02
N THR A 2 33.44 -1.20 -4.55
CA THR A 2 34.43 -0.26 -4.04
C THR A 2 35.67 -0.36 -4.95
N VAL A 3 36.15 0.76 -5.46
CA VAL A 3 37.44 0.82 -6.16
C VAL A 3 38.51 1.04 -5.12
N ASN A 4 39.31 0.01 -4.84
CA ASN A 4 40.45 0.12 -3.94
C ASN A 4 41.62 0.69 -4.73
N GLN A 5 42.11 1.87 -4.34
CA GLN A 5 43.33 2.46 -4.87
C GLN A 5 44.48 2.08 -3.97
N ASP A 6 45.67 1.88 -4.57
CA ASP A 6 46.90 1.76 -3.81
C ASP A 6 47.19 3.11 -3.13
N GLU A 7 47.44 3.10 -1.81
CA GLU A 7 47.72 4.30 -1.01
C GLU A 7 48.96 5.07 -1.50
N ASN A 8 49.82 4.40 -2.28
CA ASN A 8 51.01 4.97 -2.89
C ASN A 8 50.80 5.54 -4.30
N ASP A 9 49.61 5.38 -4.86
CA ASP A 9 49.27 5.93 -6.18
C ASP A 9 48.95 7.43 -6.05
N THR A 10 49.83 8.26 -6.55
CA THR A 10 49.69 9.73 -6.53
C THR A 10 48.66 10.24 -7.55
N LYS A 11 48.16 9.38 -8.43
CA LYS A 11 47.10 9.70 -9.40
C LYS A 11 45.76 9.13 -8.93
N LYS A 12 44.88 9.99 -8.44
CA LYS A 12 43.50 9.59 -8.13
C LYS A 12 42.85 9.08 -9.41
N MET A 13 42.41 7.82 -9.38
CA MET A 13 41.59 7.23 -10.42
C MET A 13 40.15 7.65 -10.20
N GLU A 14 39.52 8.23 -11.21
CA GLU A 14 38.09 8.58 -11.20
C GLU A 14 37.34 7.61 -12.13
N VAL A 15 36.19 7.13 -11.67
CA VAL A 15 35.34 6.26 -12.47
C VAL A 15 34.54 7.13 -13.44
N ALA A 16 34.78 6.95 -14.75
CA ALA A 16 34.05 7.63 -15.80
C ALA A 16 32.67 6.93 -16.05
N SER A 17 32.66 5.60 -16.05
CA SER A 17 31.45 4.82 -16.21
C SER A 17 31.58 3.44 -15.57
N ALA A 18 30.42 2.84 -15.22
CA ALA A 18 30.35 1.46 -14.79
C ALA A 18 29.08 0.81 -15.33
N SER A 19 29.16 -0.46 -15.71
CA SER A 19 28.03 -1.23 -16.17
C SER A 19 28.09 -2.67 -15.69
N ILE A 20 26.91 -3.30 -15.59
CA ILE A 20 26.76 -4.71 -15.26
C ILE A 20 25.97 -5.41 -16.37
N ASP A 21 26.42 -6.58 -16.79
CA ASP A 21 25.69 -7.42 -17.72
C ASP A 21 24.70 -8.29 -16.94
N VAL A 22 23.41 -8.01 -17.12
CA VAL A 22 22.29 -8.76 -16.52
C VAL A 22 21.51 -9.55 -17.56
N SER A 23 22.08 -9.81 -18.73
CA SER A 23 21.42 -10.58 -19.80
C SER A 23 21.07 -12.01 -19.37
N SER A 24 21.87 -12.61 -18.48
CA SER A 24 21.58 -13.92 -17.88
C SER A 24 20.37 -13.92 -16.94
N LEU A 25 19.85 -12.77 -16.58
CA LEU A 25 18.62 -12.55 -15.81
C LEU A 25 17.45 -12.11 -16.71
N GLY A 26 17.67 -11.99 -18.03
CA GLY A 26 16.67 -11.50 -18.99
C GLY A 26 16.68 -9.98 -19.19
N GLY A 27 17.67 -9.28 -18.64
CA GLY A 27 17.84 -7.83 -18.76
C GLY A 27 18.87 -7.39 -19.79
N SER A 28 19.37 -6.15 -19.66
CA SER A 28 20.37 -5.56 -20.54
C SER A 28 21.77 -6.15 -20.34
N SER A 29 22.56 -6.28 -21.41
CA SER A 29 23.98 -6.60 -21.30
C SER A 29 24.85 -5.43 -20.84
N THR A 30 24.29 -4.21 -20.74
CA THR A 30 25.00 -2.98 -20.38
C THR A 30 24.15 -2.10 -19.47
N LEU A 31 23.65 -2.66 -18.38
CA LEU A 31 22.91 -1.88 -17.38
C LEU A 31 23.87 -0.92 -16.67
N ALA A 32 23.65 0.38 -16.80
CA ALA A 32 24.51 1.38 -16.18
C ALA A 32 24.43 1.34 -14.65
N ILE A 33 25.59 1.43 -14.00
CA ILE A 33 25.71 1.62 -12.56
C ILE A 33 26.06 3.09 -12.32
N VAL A 34 25.26 3.79 -11.53
CA VAL A 34 25.56 5.17 -11.12
C VAL A 34 26.63 5.13 -10.02
N PRO A 35 27.85 5.65 -10.26
CA PRO A 35 28.97 5.50 -9.33
C PRO A 35 28.67 6.04 -7.93
N ASP A 36 27.98 7.18 -7.84
CA ASP A 36 27.66 7.84 -6.58
C ASP A 36 26.63 7.09 -5.71
N LEU A 37 25.79 6.26 -6.33
CA LEU A 37 24.77 5.50 -5.60
C LEU A 37 25.28 4.17 -5.03
N GLN A 38 26.45 3.69 -5.50
CA GLN A 38 27.09 2.44 -5.08
C GLN A 38 26.15 1.19 -5.11
N ALA A 39 24.98 1.31 -5.73
CA ALA A 39 23.97 0.26 -5.80
C ALA A 39 23.25 0.30 -7.14
N VAL A 40 22.85 -0.87 -7.63
CA VAL A 40 21.98 -1.05 -8.78
C VAL A 40 20.94 -2.10 -8.46
N THR A 41 19.70 -1.83 -8.81
CA THR A 41 18.62 -2.83 -8.69
C THR A 41 18.64 -3.73 -9.92
N ILE A 42 18.69 -5.04 -9.69
CA ILE A 42 18.62 -6.05 -10.74
C ILE A 42 17.39 -6.93 -10.48
N SER A 43 16.76 -7.41 -11.56
CA SER A 43 15.60 -8.28 -11.48
C SER A 43 15.76 -9.45 -12.43
N ALA A 44 15.33 -10.64 -12.01
CA ALA A 44 15.16 -11.79 -12.88
C ALA A 44 13.77 -11.76 -13.52
N THR A 45 13.67 -12.18 -14.78
CA THR A 45 12.37 -12.37 -15.44
C THR A 45 11.79 -13.77 -15.12
N THR A 46 10.50 -13.96 -15.41
CA THR A 46 9.83 -15.26 -15.25
C THR A 46 10.47 -16.39 -16.06
N ASP A 47 11.13 -16.04 -17.17
CA ASP A 47 11.80 -16.97 -18.08
C ASP A 47 13.27 -17.25 -17.67
N THR A 48 13.76 -16.59 -16.63
CA THR A 48 15.12 -16.79 -16.14
C THR A 48 15.28 -18.18 -15.55
N SER A 49 16.22 -18.95 -16.06
CA SER A 49 16.51 -20.29 -15.52
C SER A 49 17.09 -20.22 -14.10
N LEU A 50 16.67 -21.15 -13.24
CA LEU A 50 17.15 -21.25 -11.85
C LEU A 50 18.66 -21.52 -11.75
N GLY A 51 19.22 -21.23 -10.58
CA GLY A 51 20.60 -21.51 -10.23
C GLY A 51 21.51 -20.29 -10.27
N LYS A 52 22.80 -20.55 -10.07
CA LYS A 52 23.82 -19.48 -9.99
C LYS A 52 24.03 -18.82 -11.35
N LYS A 53 24.07 -17.48 -11.32
CA LYS A 53 24.38 -16.62 -12.45
C LYS A 53 25.59 -15.78 -12.11
N THR A 54 26.51 -15.65 -13.06
CA THR A 54 27.64 -14.74 -12.96
C THR A 54 27.33 -13.50 -13.78
N LEU A 55 27.36 -12.34 -13.15
CA LEU A 55 27.05 -11.07 -13.77
C LEU A 55 28.36 -10.28 -13.93
N PRO A 56 28.88 -10.15 -15.15
CA PRO A 56 30.08 -9.34 -15.42
C PRO A 56 29.86 -7.86 -15.12
N ILE A 57 30.87 -7.22 -14.56
CA ILE A 57 30.89 -5.79 -14.30
C ILE A 57 32.12 -5.21 -15.00
N VAL A 58 31.93 -4.12 -15.75
CA VAL A 58 32.98 -3.36 -16.40
C VAL A 58 32.98 -1.95 -15.83
N VAL A 59 34.14 -1.48 -15.43
CA VAL A 59 34.39 -0.12 -14.94
C VAL A 59 35.37 0.54 -15.86
N THR A 60 35.08 1.74 -16.34
CA THR A 60 35.99 2.53 -17.19
C THR A 60 36.44 3.76 -16.40
N ASP A 61 37.77 4.02 -16.38
CA ASP A 61 38.34 5.20 -15.73
C ASP A 61 38.31 6.44 -16.67
N GLN A 62 38.69 7.58 -16.13
CA GLN A 62 38.77 8.85 -16.89
C GLN A 62 39.76 8.83 -18.04
N TYR A 63 40.63 7.83 -18.13
CA TYR A 63 41.61 7.66 -19.22
C TYR A 63 41.17 6.66 -20.27
N GLY A 64 39.98 6.03 -20.08
CA GLY A 64 39.43 5.02 -20.98
C GLY A 64 39.96 3.60 -20.72
N ASN A 65 40.67 3.35 -19.63
CA ASN A 65 41.08 1.98 -19.28
C ASN A 65 39.89 1.23 -18.70
N GLU A 66 39.73 -0.03 -19.10
CA GLU A 66 38.66 -0.91 -18.63
C GLU A 66 39.17 -1.91 -17.57
N TYR A 67 38.40 -2.04 -16.52
CA TYR A 67 38.61 -2.99 -15.43
C TYR A 67 37.36 -3.89 -15.32
N SER A 68 37.57 -5.21 -15.31
CA SER A 68 36.49 -6.19 -15.28
C SER A 68 36.51 -6.97 -13.98
N THR A 69 35.31 -7.19 -13.44
CA THR A 69 35.04 -8.09 -12.32
C THR A 69 33.69 -8.77 -12.53
N SER A 70 33.23 -9.56 -11.58
CA SER A 70 31.91 -10.15 -11.65
C SER A 70 31.31 -10.38 -10.25
N VAL A 71 30.00 -10.43 -10.18
CA VAL A 71 29.26 -10.84 -9.00
C VAL A 71 28.47 -12.11 -9.30
N GLN A 72 28.34 -12.99 -8.32
CA GLN A 72 27.47 -14.17 -8.43
C GLN A 72 26.16 -13.91 -7.66
N VAL A 73 25.05 -14.20 -8.31
CA VAL A 73 23.71 -14.22 -7.73
C VAL A 73 23.09 -15.61 -7.93
N GLU A 74 22.17 -15.98 -7.06
CA GLU A 74 21.44 -17.23 -7.20
C GLU A 74 19.97 -16.94 -7.48
N VAL A 75 19.49 -17.44 -8.63
CA VAL A 75 18.07 -17.38 -8.98
C VAL A 75 17.42 -18.65 -8.41
N THR A 76 16.57 -18.46 -7.41
CA THR A 76 15.82 -19.53 -6.77
C THR A 76 14.39 -19.56 -7.27
N ALA A 77 13.76 -20.75 -7.24
CA ALA A 77 12.33 -20.83 -7.52
C ALA A 77 11.56 -19.96 -6.51
N ARG A 78 10.58 -19.22 -7.01
CA ARG A 78 9.65 -18.52 -6.15
C ARG A 78 8.81 -19.58 -5.41
N THR A 79 9.15 -19.86 -4.18
CA THR A 79 8.32 -20.72 -3.34
C THR A 79 7.10 -19.91 -2.92
N LYS A 80 5.90 -20.35 -3.32
CA LYS A 80 4.67 -19.88 -2.70
C LYS A 80 4.75 -20.30 -1.24
N LYS A 81 5.10 -19.36 -0.37
CA LYS A 81 5.02 -19.60 1.07
C LYS A 81 3.54 -19.73 1.42
N ASN A 82 3.18 -20.77 2.16
CA ASN A 82 1.85 -20.85 2.75
C ASN A 82 1.69 -19.73 3.80
N ALA A 83 0.45 -19.51 4.25
CA ALA A 83 0.15 -18.45 5.20
C ALA A 83 1.00 -18.50 6.49
N LYS A 84 1.49 -19.68 6.89
CA LYS A 84 2.30 -19.89 8.10
C LYS A 84 3.77 -19.50 7.92
N ASP A 85 4.28 -19.54 6.68
CA ASP A 85 5.68 -19.28 6.37
C ASP A 85 5.90 -17.87 5.79
N PHE A 86 4.89 -16.98 5.92
CA PHE A 86 4.98 -15.61 5.44
C PHE A 86 5.98 -14.81 6.27
N ASP A 87 6.91 -14.15 5.59
CA ASP A 87 7.88 -13.24 6.17
C ASP A 87 7.63 -11.82 5.67
N TRP A 88 7.49 -10.88 6.59
CA TRP A 88 7.26 -9.48 6.24
C TRP A 88 8.45 -8.85 5.52
N ASP A 89 9.67 -9.33 5.75
CA ASP A 89 10.87 -8.87 5.04
C ASP A 89 10.85 -9.22 3.54
N GLU A 90 10.01 -10.20 3.15
CA GLU A 90 9.79 -10.60 1.77
C GLU A 90 8.48 -10.02 1.18
N SER A 91 7.82 -9.11 1.90
CA SER A 91 6.54 -8.56 1.48
C SER A 91 6.70 -7.62 0.29
N VAL A 92 5.92 -7.89 -0.77
CA VAL A 92 5.72 -6.97 -1.90
C VAL A 92 4.31 -6.42 -1.78
N ILE A 93 4.20 -5.21 -1.24
CA ILE A 93 2.93 -4.59 -0.87
C ILE A 93 2.39 -3.78 -2.06
N TYR A 94 1.15 -4.03 -2.43
CA TYR A 94 0.39 -3.18 -3.34
C TYR A 94 -0.67 -2.40 -2.54
N PHE A 95 -0.43 -1.10 -2.31
CA PHE A 95 -1.44 -0.22 -1.74
C PHE A 95 -2.43 0.22 -2.81
N MET A 96 -3.72 0.13 -2.51
CA MET A 96 -4.78 0.59 -3.40
C MET A 96 -5.84 1.40 -2.66
N VAL A 97 -6.31 2.47 -3.29
CA VAL A 97 -7.60 3.06 -2.93
C VAL A 97 -8.66 2.15 -3.53
N THR A 98 -9.36 1.38 -2.69
CA THR A 98 -10.27 0.30 -3.12
C THR A 98 -11.26 0.77 -4.17
N ASP A 99 -11.93 1.90 -3.92
CA ASP A 99 -12.89 2.52 -4.84
C ASP A 99 -12.32 2.82 -6.25
N ARG A 100 -11.00 3.00 -6.37
CA ARG A 100 -10.33 3.40 -7.63
C ARG A 100 -9.72 2.22 -8.39
N PHE A 101 -9.79 1.01 -7.82
CA PHE A 101 -9.06 -0.12 -8.40
C PHE A 101 -9.84 -0.82 -9.51
N PHE A 102 -10.95 -1.45 -9.21
CA PHE A 102 -11.79 -2.14 -10.18
C PHE A 102 -13.21 -2.33 -9.66
N ASP A 103 -14.19 -1.92 -10.46
CA ASP A 103 -15.64 -2.08 -10.22
C ASP A 103 -16.05 -3.49 -10.63
N GLY A 104 -16.28 -4.35 -9.67
CA GLY A 104 -16.63 -5.76 -9.88
C GLY A 104 -18.10 -6.07 -9.70
N ASN A 105 -18.83 -5.19 -9.00
CA ASN A 105 -20.27 -5.33 -8.71
C ASN A 105 -20.97 -3.97 -8.83
N GLU A 106 -21.44 -3.63 -10.02
CA GLU A 106 -22.09 -2.35 -10.28
C GLU A 106 -23.35 -2.09 -9.41
N SER A 107 -23.92 -3.13 -8.78
CA SER A 107 -25.15 -2.98 -7.97
C SER A 107 -24.92 -2.25 -6.63
N ASN A 108 -23.68 -2.18 -6.14
CA ASN A 108 -23.33 -1.51 -4.89
C ASN A 108 -22.86 -0.05 -5.09
N ASN A 109 -22.63 0.40 -6.33
CA ASN A 109 -22.04 1.70 -6.66
C ASN A 109 -22.78 2.91 -6.07
N THR A 110 -24.08 2.80 -5.86
CA THR A 110 -24.93 3.86 -5.31
C THR A 110 -25.43 3.57 -3.89
N ALA A 111 -24.82 2.62 -3.20
CA ALA A 111 -25.27 2.18 -1.87
C ALA A 111 -25.23 3.28 -0.80
N SER A 112 -24.31 4.27 -0.95
CA SER A 112 -24.25 5.47 -0.08
C SER A 112 -25.10 6.64 -0.60
N GLY A 113 -25.91 6.44 -1.64
CA GLY A 113 -26.78 7.42 -2.28
C GLY A 113 -26.36 7.71 -3.73
N ALA A 114 -27.34 7.89 -4.60
CA ALA A 114 -27.09 8.10 -6.04
C ALA A 114 -26.18 9.31 -6.35
N GLN A 115 -26.25 10.36 -5.52
CA GLN A 115 -25.44 11.57 -5.67
C GLN A 115 -23.96 11.37 -5.33
N THR A 116 -23.59 10.23 -4.70
CA THR A 116 -22.20 9.96 -4.29
C THR A 116 -21.38 9.27 -5.36
N TYR A 117 -22.01 8.76 -6.43
CA TYR A 117 -21.36 7.99 -7.49
C TYR A 117 -21.26 8.76 -8.80
N GLY A 118 -20.10 8.67 -9.47
CA GLY A 118 -19.91 9.26 -10.81
C GLY A 118 -18.45 9.28 -11.23
N LYS A 119 -18.11 8.47 -12.25
CA LYS A 119 -16.72 8.31 -12.74
C LYS A 119 -16.14 9.56 -13.40
N ASP A 120 -16.97 10.52 -13.79
CA ASP A 120 -16.54 11.79 -14.39
C ASP A 120 -16.11 12.83 -13.34
N ASN A 121 -16.35 12.58 -12.06
CA ASN A 121 -16.00 13.48 -10.96
C ASN A 121 -15.07 12.78 -9.97
N ALA A 122 -13.83 13.27 -9.86
CA ALA A 122 -12.81 12.73 -8.97
C ALA A 122 -13.21 12.73 -7.47
N GLY A 123 -14.16 13.58 -7.07
CA GLY A 123 -14.66 13.66 -5.70
C GLY A 123 -15.75 12.63 -5.36
N LEU A 124 -16.22 11.83 -6.33
CA LEU A 124 -17.26 10.85 -6.11
C LEU A 124 -16.71 9.42 -6.10
N TYR A 125 -17.54 8.45 -5.68
CA TYR A 125 -17.23 7.03 -5.80
C TYR A 125 -17.12 6.62 -7.27
N HIS A 126 -16.17 5.75 -7.59
CA HIS A 126 -15.97 5.18 -8.92
C HIS A 126 -16.33 3.69 -8.99
N GLY A 127 -16.71 3.09 -7.87
CA GLY A 127 -17.28 1.75 -7.79
C GLY A 127 -16.28 0.61 -7.58
N GLY A 128 -15.00 0.89 -7.33
CA GLY A 128 -14.08 -0.18 -6.95
C GLY A 128 -14.47 -0.83 -5.63
N ASP A 129 -14.43 -2.18 -5.56
CA ASP A 129 -15.03 -2.96 -4.50
C ASP A 129 -14.31 -4.30 -4.25
N PHE A 130 -14.76 -5.07 -3.26
CA PHE A 130 -14.18 -6.38 -2.90
C PHE A 130 -14.31 -7.39 -4.04
N ALA A 131 -15.42 -7.38 -4.77
CA ALA A 131 -15.64 -8.23 -5.92
C ALA A 131 -14.64 -7.92 -7.04
N GLY A 132 -14.35 -6.64 -7.25
CA GLY A 132 -13.37 -6.17 -8.23
C GLY A 132 -11.95 -6.58 -7.88
N ILE A 133 -11.54 -6.44 -6.62
CA ILE A 133 -10.22 -6.94 -6.17
C ILE A 133 -10.14 -8.45 -6.38
N THR A 134 -11.19 -9.18 -6.01
CA THR A 134 -11.27 -10.65 -6.17
C THR A 134 -11.08 -11.05 -7.62
N GLN A 135 -11.74 -10.37 -8.57
CA GLN A 135 -11.61 -10.63 -10.01
C GLN A 135 -10.20 -10.33 -10.55
N LYS A 136 -9.41 -9.50 -9.87
CA LYS A 136 -8.06 -9.08 -10.27
C LYS A 136 -6.93 -9.78 -9.50
N LEU A 137 -7.23 -10.77 -8.67
CA LEU A 137 -6.21 -11.47 -7.90
C LEU A 137 -5.16 -12.17 -8.78
N ASP A 138 -5.56 -12.73 -9.92
CA ASP A 138 -4.61 -13.36 -10.85
C ASP A 138 -3.63 -12.32 -11.43
N TYR A 139 -4.12 -11.13 -11.81
CA TYR A 139 -3.27 -10.01 -12.24
C TYR A 139 -2.28 -9.59 -11.15
N LEU A 140 -2.73 -9.49 -9.89
CA LEU A 140 -1.86 -9.11 -8.77
C LEU A 140 -0.85 -10.22 -8.45
N GLU A 141 -1.24 -11.49 -8.55
CA GLU A 141 -0.34 -12.63 -8.40
C GLU A 141 0.74 -12.63 -9.50
N ASP A 142 0.37 -12.41 -10.76
CA ASP A 142 1.29 -12.32 -11.90
C ASP A 142 2.27 -11.16 -11.78
N LEU A 143 1.81 -10.03 -11.20
CA LEU A 143 2.65 -8.86 -10.88
C LEU A 143 3.66 -9.17 -9.76
N GLY A 144 3.45 -10.27 -9.03
CA GLY A 144 4.32 -10.69 -7.95
C GLY A 144 3.98 -10.13 -6.59
N ILE A 145 2.78 -9.59 -6.43
CA ILE A 145 2.26 -9.06 -5.17
C ILE A 145 1.95 -10.22 -4.22
N ASN A 146 2.37 -10.12 -2.98
CA ASN A 146 2.04 -11.06 -1.93
C ASN A 146 1.35 -10.42 -0.71
N THR A 147 1.12 -9.10 -0.77
CA THR A 147 0.36 -8.34 0.23
C THR A 147 -0.42 -7.23 -0.46
N ILE A 148 -1.73 -7.21 -0.28
CA ILE A 148 -2.62 -6.14 -0.74
C ILE A 148 -2.99 -5.29 0.47
N TRP A 149 -2.71 -3.98 0.40
CA TRP A 149 -3.13 -3.01 1.41
C TRP A 149 -4.29 -2.19 0.85
N ILE A 150 -5.47 -2.34 1.44
CA ILE A 150 -6.70 -1.66 1.04
C ILE A 150 -7.03 -0.51 2.00
N THR A 151 -7.70 0.53 1.47
CA THR A 151 -8.26 1.63 2.28
C THR A 151 -9.27 1.13 3.30
N PRO A 152 -9.62 1.93 4.35
CA PRO A 152 -10.52 1.50 5.42
C PRO A 152 -11.85 0.96 4.89
N ILE A 153 -12.31 -0.13 5.52
CA ILE A 153 -13.47 -0.90 5.07
C ILE A 153 -14.77 -0.57 5.80
N VAL A 154 -14.70 0.24 6.85
CA VAL A 154 -15.85 0.55 7.71
C VAL A 154 -16.82 1.52 7.05
N GLU A 155 -18.06 1.53 7.52
CA GLU A 155 -19.09 2.44 7.02
C GLU A 155 -18.66 3.90 7.22
N ASN A 156 -18.78 4.69 6.16
CA ASN A 156 -18.44 6.10 6.14
C ASN A 156 -19.67 6.97 5.99
N ILE A 157 -19.58 8.24 6.37
CA ILE A 157 -20.57 9.22 5.96
C ILE A 157 -20.67 9.23 4.42
N PRO A 158 -21.82 9.56 3.82
CA PRO A 158 -21.93 9.63 2.36
C PRO A 158 -20.94 10.57 1.72
N GLY A 159 -20.64 11.68 2.38
CA GLY A 159 -19.73 12.72 1.96
C GLY A 159 -20.12 14.10 2.48
N VAL A 160 -19.44 15.13 2.04
CA VAL A 160 -19.67 16.52 2.46
C VAL A 160 -19.84 17.45 1.27
N THR A 161 -20.69 18.46 1.40
CA THR A 161 -20.76 19.56 0.44
C THR A 161 -19.61 20.53 0.72
N VAL A 162 -18.76 20.74 -0.26
CA VAL A 162 -17.62 21.67 -0.14
C VAL A 162 -18.10 23.07 -0.48
N THR A 163 -18.28 23.91 0.54
CA THR A 163 -18.83 25.27 0.39
C THR A 163 -17.75 26.33 0.12
N ASP A 164 -16.47 26.00 0.22
CA ASP A 164 -15.40 27.03 0.19
C ASP A 164 -14.10 26.58 -0.51
N THR A 165 -14.19 26.18 -1.78
CA THR A 165 -12.95 25.92 -2.56
C THR A 165 -12.66 27.00 -3.60
N GLY A 166 -13.52 28.00 -3.77
CA GLY A 166 -13.41 28.96 -4.89
C GLY A 166 -13.50 28.30 -6.28
N LYS A 167 -13.86 27.03 -6.34
CA LYS A 167 -14.12 26.25 -7.56
C LYS A 167 -15.61 25.92 -7.60
N GLU A 168 -16.28 26.45 -8.60
CA GLU A 168 -17.73 26.23 -8.80
C GLU A 168 -18.09 24.77 -9.16
N ASP A 169 -17.09 23.89 -9.42
CA ASP A 169 -17.29 22.62 -10.09
C ASP A 169 -17.19 21.36 -9.19
N VAL A 170 -17.00 21.48 -7.88
CA VAL A 170 -16.98 20.31 -6.97
C VAL A 170 -17.92 20.54 -5.78
N PRO A 171 -19.24 20.43 -6.01
CA PRO A 171 -20.21 20.72 -4.95
C PRO A 171 -20.30 19.65 -3.88
N TYR A 172 -19.70 18.46 -4.08
CA TYR A 172 -19.81 17.34 -3.17
C TYR A 172 -18.55 16.44 -3.21
N ASN A 173 -18.02 16.11 -2.03
CA ASN A 173 -16.96 15.14 -1.84
C ASN A 173 -17.51 13.89 -1.13
N ALA A 174 -17.59 12.78 -1.84
CA ALA A 174 -17.96 11.50 -1.28
C ALA A 174 -16.81 10.91 -0.45
N ALA A 175 -17.11 10.09 0.54
CA ALA A 175 -16.14 9.46 1.41
C ALA A 175 -15.49 8.20 0.79
N TYR A 176 -15.24 8.21 -0.52
CA TYR A 176 -14.72 7.07 -1.29
C TYR A 176 -13.36 6.52 -0.79
N HIS A 177 -12.61 7.37 -0.10
CA HIS A 177 -11.30 7.05 0.45
C HIS A 177 -11.35 6.22 1.74
N GLY A 178 -12.50 6.15 2.42
CA GLY A 178 -12.68 5.36 3.64
C GLY A 178 -12.27 6.02 4.95
N TYR A 179 -11.82 7.30 4.94
CA TYR A 179 -11.28 7.98 6.13
C TYR A 179 -12.29 8.80 6.91
N TRP A 180 -13.58 8.76 6.58
CA TRP A 180 -14.65 9.48 7.28
C TRP A 180 -15.68 8.52 7.88
N ALA A 181 -15.18 7.66 8.80
CA ALA A 181 -15.99 6.62 9.41
C ALA A 181 -17.19 7.17 10.18
N SER A 182 -18.37 6.61 9.93
CA SER A 182 -19.61 6.86 10.67
C SER A 182 -20.00 5.70 11.58
N ASP A 183 -19.57 4.47 11.26
CA ASP A 183 -19.80 3.29 12.10
C ASP A 183 -18.63 2.29 11.93
N PHE A 184 -17.87 2.08 13.00
CA PHE A 184 -16.73 1.17 13.00
C PHE A 184 -17.10 -0.32 13.09
N THR A 185 -18.39 -0.62 13.22
CA THR A 185 -18.91 -1.98 13.38
C THR A 185 -19.58 -2.54 12.14
N LYS A 186 -19.71 -1.73 11.08
CA LYS A 186 -20.31 -2.11 9.80
C LYS A 186 -19.36 -1.93 8.64
N LEU A 187 -19.48 -2.79 7.63
CA LEU A 187 -18.80 -2.59 6.35
C LEU A 187 -19.40 -1.43 5.57
N ASN A 188 -18.56 -0.73 4.84
CA ASN A 188 -19.02 0.26 3.87
C ASN A 188 -19.79 -0.46 2.73
N PRO A 189 -21.07 -0.18 2.55
CA PRO A 189 -21.89 -0.89 1.59
C PRO A 189 -21.50 -0.69 0.13
N THR A 190 -20.72 0.39 -0.18
CA THR A 190 -20.18 0.60 -1.53
C THR A 190 -18.98 -0.30 -1.84
N LEU A 191 -18.36 -0.90 -0.82
CA LEU A 191 -17.25 -1.85 -1.01
C LEU A 191 -17.76 -3.29 -1.13
N GLY A 192 -19.01 -3.56 -0.76
CA GLY A 192 -19.62 -4.89 -0.86
C GLY A 192 -20.14 -5.42 0.47
N THR A 193 -20.42 -6.70 0.47
CA THR A 193 -20.97 -7.46 1.60
C THR A 193 -19.88 -8.17 2.40
N GLU A 194 -20.23 -8.65 3.61
CA GLU A 194 -19.35 -9.50 4.42
C GLU A 194 -18.96 -10.78 3.67
N GLU A 195 -19.86 -11.36 2.89
CA GLU A 195 -19.60 -12.56 2.08
C GLU A 195 -18.59 -12.26 0.96
N GLU A 196 -18.70 -11.11 0.29
CA GLU A 196 -17.72 -10.68 -0.74
C GLU A 196 -16.37 -10.40 -0.13
N PHE A 197 -16.32 -9.79 1.05
CA PHE A 197 -15.05 -9.55 1.77
C PHE A 197 -14.39 -10.86 2.22
N GLN A 198 -15.17 -11.81 2.78
CA GLN A 198 -14.65 -13.13 3.13
C GLN A 198 -14.15 -13.89 1.90
N THR A 199 -14.87 -13.79 0.77
CA THR A 199 -14.46 -14.40 -0.50
C THR A 199 -13.12 -13.83 -0.99
N LEU A 200 -12.95 -12.52 -0.90
CA LEU A 200 -11.67 -11.87 -1.23
C LEU A 200 -10.53 -12.41 -0.37
N ILE A 201 -10.72 -12.48 0.95
CA ILE A 201 -9.71 -12.98 1.89
C ILE A 201 -9.35 -14.43 1.58
N ASP A 202 -10.34 -15.31 1.43
CA ASP A 202 -10.12 -16.73 1.18
C ASP A 202 -9.39 -16.97 -0.15
N GLN A 203 -9.78 -16.24 -1.21
CA GLN A 203 -9.15 -16.37 -2.51
C GLN A 203 -7.75 -15.77 -2.57
N ALA A 204 -7.50 -14.65 -1.88
CA ALA A 204 -6.17 -14.08 -1.75
C ALA A 204 -5.23 -15.03 -0.98
N HIS A 205 -5.70 -15.57 0.15
CA HIS A 205 -4.92 -16.53 0.95
C HIS A 205 -4.58 -17.81 0.19
N ASN A 206 -5.49 -18.33 -0.64
CA ASN A 206 -5.23 -19.49 -1.49
C ASN A 206 -4.12 -19.23 -2.52
N ARG A 207 -3.85 -17.97 -2.85
CA ARG A 207 -2.74 -17.54 -3.73
C ARG A 207 -1.49 -17.14 -2.95
N GLY A 208 -1.51 -17.23 -1.61
CA GLY A 208 -0.41 -16.77 -0.75
C GLY A 208 -0.33 -15.23 -0.64
N ILE A 209 -1.42 -14.53 -0.97
CA ILE A 209 -1.53 -13.07 -0.87
C ILE A 209 -2.22 -12.73 0.45
N ARG A 210 -1.64 -11.79 1.21
CA ARG A 210 -2.21 -11.24 2.45
C ARG A 210 -3.09 -10.03 2.15
N ILE A 211 -4.14 -9.87 2.93
CA ILE A 211 -4.94 -8.65 2.93
C ILE A 211 -4.60 -7.84 4.18
N MET A 212 -4.13 -6.62 3.97
CA MET A 212 -3.88 -5.63 5.01
C MET A 212 -4.95 -4.55 4.90
N VAL A 213 -5.67 -4.31 5.98
CA VAL A 213 -6.72 -3.29 6.04
C VAL A 213 -6.18 -2.05 6.74
N ASP A 214 -6.31 -0.90 6.10
CA ASP A 214 -6.03 0.38 6.72
C ASP A 214 -7.09 0.70 7.79
N ILE A 215 -6.66 1.32 8.88
CA ILE A 215 -7.56 1.66 9.99
C ILE A 215 -7.39 3.11 10.41
N VAL A 216 -8.49 3.76 10.75
CA VAL A 216 -8.50 5.10 11.33
C VAL A 216 -8.82 5.01 12.81
N VAL A 217 -7.89 5.50 13.64
CA VAL A 217 -8.04 5.53 15.10
C VAL A 217 -7.93 6.93 15.69
N ASN A 218 -7.70 7.93 14.83
CA ASN A 218 -7.51 9.33 15.23
C ASN A 218 -8.83 10.11 15.27
N HIS A 219 -9.70 9.91 14.29
CA HIS A 219 -10.90 10.72 14.10
C HIS A 219 -12.06 9.91 13.52
N ALA A 220 -13.24 10.48 13.55
CA ALA A 220 -14.44 10.01 12.86
C ALA A 220 -14.80 10.91 11.66
N GLY A 221 -15.85 10.55 10.92
CA GLY A 221 -16.39 11.39 9.86
C GLY A 221 -17.07 12.66 10.39
N TYR A 222 -17.22 13.67 9.54
CA TYR A 222 -17.91 14.91 9.88
C TYR A 222 -19.34 14.64 10.37
N ASP A 223 -19.78 15.44 11.32
CA ASP A 223 -21.14 15.43 11.90
C ASP A 223 -21.55 14.08 12.49
N THR A 224 -20.60 13.22 12.84
CA THR A 224 -20.85 11.97 13.56
C THR A 224 -20.89 12.18 15.06
N ASP A 225 -21.69 11.36 15.77
CA ASP A 225 -21.83 11.40 17.23
C ASP A 225 -21.27 10.10 17.85
N PHE A 226 -20.11 10.21 18.45
CA PHE A 226 -19.49 9.16 19.27
C PHE A 226 -19.47 9.53 20.78
N GLY A 227 -20.29 10.51 21.18
CA GLY A 227 -20.44 10.96 22.56
C GLY A 227 -19.10 11.39 23.20
N ASP A 228 -18.92 10.98 24.44
CA ASP A 228 -17.73 11.36 25.24
C ASP A 228 -16.40 10.83 24.69
N MET A 229 -16.41 10.01 23.64
CA MET A 229 -15.17 9.57 22.98
C MET A 229 -14.54 10.69 22.14
N ILE A 230 -15.32 11.66 21.69
CA ILE A 230 -14.86 12.79 20.89
C ILE A 230 -14.37 13.92 21.80
N ARG A 231 -13.28 14.55 21.42
CA ARG A 231 -12.72 15.71 22.09
C ARG A 231 -13.65 16.91 21.95
N SER A 232 -13.91 17.62 23.04
CA SER A 232 -14.63 18.89 23.02
C SER A 232 -13.78 19.97 22.34
N GLY A 233 -14.43 20.99 21.76
CA GLY A 233 -13.71 22.09 21.13
C GLY A 233 -12.74 22.83 22.05
N ASP A 234 -13.06 22.89 23.34
CA ASP A 234 -12.21 23.55 24.36
C ASP A 234 -10.93 22.74 24.70
N ASP A 235 -10.92 21.44 24.40
CA ASP A 235 -9.79 20.55 24.63
C ASP A 235 -8.89 20.37 23.39
N ILE A 236 -9.26 20.96 22.27
CA ILE A 236 -8.46 20.95 21.04
C ILE A 236 -7.24 21.85 21.22
N VAL A 237 -6.06 21.34 20.93
CA VAL A 237 -4.78 22.06 21.01
C VAL A 237 -4.12 22.05 19.65
N SER A 238 -4.20 23.17 18.94
CA SER A 238 -3.63 23.33 17.60
C SER A 238 -2.12 23.03 17.58
N GLY A 239 -1.69 22.20 16.63
CA GLY A 239 -0.31 21.77 16.47
C GLY A 239 0.12 20.66 17.44
N SER A 240 -0.80 20.07 18.22
CA SER A 240 -0.54 18.90 19.05
C SER A 240 -0.67 17.62 18.25
N ASP A 241 0.28 16.72 18.36
CA ASP A 241 0.23 15.39 17.69
C ASP A 241 -0.95 14.52 18.17
N GLN A 242 -1.54 14.81 19.32
CA GLN A 242 -2.62 14.02 19.92
C GLN A 242 -3.93 14.77 20.08
N LYS A 243 -3.92 16.09 20.07
CA LYS A 243 -5.07 16.93 20.46
C LYS A 243 -5.44 17.95 19.40
N ASP A 244 -4.87 17.86 18.22
CA ASP A 244 -5.25 18.73 17.10
C ASP A 244 -6.29 18.03 16.23
N SER A 245 -7.31 18.76 15.86
CA SER A 245 -8.36 18.27 14.98
C SER A 245 -7.91 18.35 13.53
N LEU A 246 -7.74 17.21 12.88
CA LEU A 246 -7.41 17.13 11.46
C LEU A 246 -8.58 17.69 10.63
N SER A 247 -8.39 18.87 10.04
CA SER A 247 -9.40 19.49 9.17
C SER A 247 -10.80 19.62 9.79
N ASN A 248 -10.87 19.87 11.10
CA ASN A 248 -12.09 19.91 11.90
C ASN A 248 -12.92 18.61 11.95
N LEU A 249 -12.31 17.47 11.66
CA LEU A 249 -12.92 16.18 11.90
C LEU A 249 -13.10 15.91 13.40
N PRO A 250 -14.15 15.18 13.83
CA PRO A 250 -14.32 14.78 15.21
C PRO A 250 -13.12 13.95 15.70
N ASP A 251 -12.32 14.50 16.61
CA ASP A 251 -11.07 13.93 17.11
C ASP A 251 -11.33 13.02 18.32
N PHE A 252 -10.83 11.78 18.28
CA PHE A 252 -10.96 10.87 19.40
C PHE A 252 -9.97 11.22 20.52
N ARG A 253 -10.43 11.13 21.77
CA ARG A 253 -9.61 11.30 22.98
C ARG A 253 -8.75 10.06 23.21
N THR A 254 -7.78 9.82 22.33
CA THR A 254 -6.97 8.58 22.35
C THR A 254 -6.08 8.45 23.58
N GLU A 255 -5.83 9.52 24.32
CA GLU A 255 -5.16 9.51 25.62
C GLU A 255 -6.04 8.93 26.74
N ASP A 256 -7.37 8.85 26.55
CA ASP A 256 -8.27 8.16 27.48
C ASP A 256 -8.18 6.64 27.27
N PRO A 257 -7.79 5.86 28.29
CA PRO A 257 -7.65 4.42 28.16
C PRO A 257 -8.95 3.69 27.75
N ALA A 258 -10.13 4.22 28.12
CA ALA A 258 -11.41 3.64 27.74
C ALA A 258 -11.69 3.85 26.25
N VAL A 259 -11.37 5.03 25.72
CA VAL A 259 -11.49 5.36 24.29
C VAL A 259 -10.54 4.48 23.48
N SER A 260 -9.26 4.43 23.85
CA SER A 260 -8.27 3.57 23.19
C SER A 260 -8.68 2.10 23.21
N ALA A 261 -9.17 1.58 24.34
CA ALA A 261 -9.65 0.21 24.45
C ALA A 261 -10.85 -0.06 23.51
N GLN A 262 -11.77 0.90 23.38
CA GLN A 262 -12.91 0.75 22.48
C GLN A 262 -12.50 0.78 21.02
N LEU A 263 -11.58 1.67 20.62
CA LEU A 263 -11.03 1.72 19.26
C LEU A 263 -10.31 0.39 18.92
N VAL A 264 -9.44 -0.09 19.81
CA VAL A 264 -8.78 -1.40 19.65
C VAL A 264 -9.82 -2.52 19.53
N LYS A 265 -10.87 -2.52 20.35
CA LYS A 265 -11.94 -3.53 20.28
C LYS A 265 -12.62 -3.55 18.91
N TRP A 266 -13.04 -2.40 18.38
CA TRP A 266 -13.66 -2.32 17.05
C TRP A 266 -12.76 -2.85 15.96
N GLN A 267 -11.49 -2.39 15.93
CA GLN A 267 -10.55 -2.79 14.89
C GLN A 267 -10.14 -4.29 15.01
N THR A 268 -9.98 -4.83 16.25
CA THR A 268 -9.67 -6.26 16.43
C THR A 268 -10.83 -7.18 16.13
N GLN A 269 -12.07 -6.66 16.13
CA GLN A 269 -13.24 -7.47 15.83
C GLN A 269 -13.21 -7.92 14.36
N TRP A 270 -12.85 -7.05 13.42
CA TRP A 270 -12.71 -7.39 12.00
C TRP A 270 -11.78 -8.58 11.78
N VAL A 271 -10.63 -8.60 12.47
CA VAL A 271 -9.69 -9.72 12.39
C VAL A 271 -10.28 -11.01 12.94
N LYS A 272 -11.09 -10.93 14.01
CA LYS A 272 -11.74 -12.10 14.60
C LYS A 272 -12.85 -12.66 13.72
N ASP A 273 -13.63 -11.79 13.08
CA ASP A 273 -14.79 -12.17 12.31
C ASP A 273 -14.38 -12.74 10.95
N PHE A 274 -13.36 -12.18 10.30
CA PHE A 274 -12.94 -12.57 8.95
C PHE A 274 -11.57 -13.26 8.91
N GLY A 275 -10.75 -13.11 9.96
CA GLY A 275 -9.40 -13.63 10.00
C GLY A 275 -9.31 -15.06 10.48
N ARG A 276 -9.24 -16.00 9.56
CA ARG A 276 -8.70 -17.34 9.84
C ARG A 276 -7.18 -17.38 9.77
N SER A 277 -6.51 -16.26 9.54
CA SER A 277 -5.07 -16.15 9.44
C SER A 277 -4.54 -14.84 9.99
N GLU A 278 -3.33 -14.89 10.43
CA GLU A 278 -2.48 -13.95 11.13
C GLU A 278 -2.31 -12.60 10.43
N GLU A 279 -3.39 -11.85 10.24
CA GLU A 279 -3.30 -10.49 9.76
C GLU A 279 -2.77 -9.61 10.89
N ARG A 280 -1.51 -9.21 10.77
CA ARG A 280 -0.92 -8.21 11.64
C ARG A 280 -1.32 -6.83 11.14
N ARG A 281 -1.80 -6.02 12.05
CA ARG A 281 -2.03 -4.60 11.82
C ARG A 281 -0.71 -3.88 11.82
N VAL A 282 -0.61 -2.92 10.94
CA VAL A 282 0.33 -1.83 11.11
C VAL A 282 -0.47 -0.69 11.75
N GLY A 283 -0.15 -0.39 13.00
CA GLY A 283 -0.64 0.77 13.74
C GLY A 283 0.47 1.77 13.84
#